data_ac2f1ef9f6a6087b798326c7db04d259
#
_entry.id   ac2f1ef9f6a6087b798326c7db04d259
#
_cell.length_a   1.000
_cell.length_b   1.000
_cell.length_c   1.000
_cell.angle_alpha   90.00
_cell.angle_beta   90.00
_cell.angle_gamma   90.00
#
_symmetry.space_group_name_H-M   'P 1'
#
loop_
_entity.id
_entity.type
_entity.pdbx_description
1 polymer ?
#
loop_
_entity_poly.entity_id
_entity_poly.type
_entity_poly.pdbx_seq_one_letter_code
_entity_poly.pdbx_strand_id
1 'polypeptide(L)'
;VTVVALMSQGLTDSSFKYHLESAKKNGVTRTEIAEILTHAAFYAGWPKAWAAFRMAKEVWTGGNADSVAAGSLEAYAQTIIFPVGKPNDAYAKYFIGQSYTAPVVTDGVPVVNVTFEPGCRNNWHVHKATKGGGQTLVCVGGRGYYQEWGKEPVELHSGDAINIPAGVKHWHGAAPDSWFSHLAIEVPGENNSTEWLEPVGDEEYAKLK
;
A
#
# COMPACT_ATOMS: atom_id res chain seq x y z
N VAL A 1 -4.09 22.92 -4.37
CA VAL A 1 -2.86 23.74 -4.32
C VAL A 1 -2.35 23.86 -2.89
N THR A 2 -3.10 24.44 -1.93
CA THR A 2 -2.64 24.74 -0.56
C THR A 2 -2.16 23.50 0.19
N VAL A 3 -2.91 22.39 0.14
CA VAL A 3 -2.54 21.12 0.77
C VAL A 3 -1.18 20.64 0.27
N VAL A 4 -0.94 20.64 -1.05
CA VAL A 4 0.34 20.22 -1.63
C VAL A 4 1.47 21.16 -1.21
N ALA A 5 1.24 22.46 -1.20
CA ALA A 5 2.23 23.45 -0.81
C ALA A 5 2.68 23.26 0.65
N LEU A 6 1.74 23.06 1.57
CA LEU A 6 2.04 22.81 2.99
C LEU A 6 2.76 21.48 3.19
N MET A 7 2.28 20.40 2.58
CA MET A 7 2.93 19.09 2.62
C MET A 7 4.37 19.17 2.11
N SER A 8 4.62 19.84 0.98
CA SER A 8 5.95 19.96 0.38
C SER A 8 6.94 20.69 1.28
N GLN A 9 6.46 21.59 2.14
CA GLN A 9 7.27 22.28 3.13
C GLN A 9 7.41 21.50 4.46
N GLY A 10 6.69 20.38 4.61
CA GLY A 10 6.66 19.60 5.85
C GLY A 10 5.78 20.20 6.93
N LEU A 11 4.91 21.15 6.58
CA LEU A 11 3.97 21.80 7.50
C LEU A 11 2.71 20.94 7.62
N THR A 12 2.76 19.93 8.47
CA THR A 12 1.68 18.97 8.74
C THR A 12 1.20 19.07 10.19
N ASP A 13 0.74 20.26 10.56
CA ASP A 13 0.17 20.61 11.86
C ASP A 13 -1.37 20.80 11.80
N SER A 14 -1.94 21.43 12.81
CA SER A 14 -3.38 21.73 12.85
C SER A 14 -3.87 22.61 11.69
N SER A 15 -3.01 23.49 11.17
CA SER A 15 -3.31 24.30 9.98
C SER A 15 -3.47 23.42 8.74
N PHE A 16 -2.62 22.41 8.58
CA PHE A 16 -2.75 21.44 7.49
C PHE A 16 -4.07 20.66 7.59
N LYS A 17 -4.45 20.22 8.80
CA LYS A 17 -5.74 19.53 9.02
C LYS A 17 -6.92 20.42 8.62
N TYR A 18 -6.92 21.70 8.99
CA TYR A 18 -7.94 22.65 8.57
C TYR A 18 -8.07 22.72 7.04
N HIS A 19 -6.95 22.75 6.31
CA HIS A 19 -6.97 22.77 4.85
C HIS A 19 -7.44 21.45 4.23
N LEU A 20 -7.19 20.31 4.86
CA LEU A 20 -7.78 19.03 4.45
C LEU A 20 -9.29 19.01 4.65
N GLU A 21 -9.78 19.48 5.81
CA GLU A 21 -11.22 19.61 6.09
C GLU A 21 -11.90 20.57 5.11
N SER A 22 -11.24 21.69 4.80
CA SER A 22 -11.71 22.61 3.79
C SER A 22 -11.77 21.98 2.39
N ALA A 23 -10.76 21.22 1.99
CA ALA A 23 -10.76 20.49 0.73
C ALA A 23 -11.93 19.50 0.66
N LYS A 24 -12.15 18.70 1.70
CA LYS A 24 -13.30 17.79 1.81
C LYS A 24 -14.63 18.54 1.71
N LYS A 25 -14.79 19.65 2.42
CA LYS A 25 -15.99 20.48 2.36
C LYS A 25 -16.27 21.06 0.97
N ASN A 26 -15.21 21.31 0.20
CA ASN A 26 -15.30 21.79 -1.19
C ASN A 26 -15.37 20.65 -2.22
N GLY A 27 -15.68 19.43 -1.80
CA GLY A 27 -16.01 18.33 -2.68
C GLY A 27 -14.83 17.46 -3.10
N VAL A 28 -13.61 17.68 -2.59
CA VAL A 28 -12.49 16.76 -2.84
C VAL A 28 -12.81 15.42 -2.21
N THR A 29 -12.84 14.40 -3.02
CA THR A 29 -13.14 13.02 -2.60
C THR A 29 -11.93 12.37 -1.91
N ARG A 30 -12.19 11.24 -1.23
CA ARG A 30 -11.14 10.42 -0.62
C ARG A 30 -10.12 9.93 -1.65
N THR A 31 -10.58 9.50 -2.81
CA THR A 31 -9.72 9.03 -3.90
C THR A 31 -8.86 10.17 -4.44
N GLU A 32 -9.45 11.31 -4.73
CA GLU A 32 -8.71 12.47 -5.25
C GLU A 32 -7.63 12.97 -4.28
N ILE A 33 -7.92 13.05 -2.97
CA ILE A 33 -6.88 13.48 -2.02
C ILE A 33 -5.75 12.43 -1.92
N ALA A 34 -6.07 11.14 -2.00
CA ALA A 34 -5.06 10.08 -2.03
C ALA A 34 -4.15 10.20 -3.26
N GLU A 35 -4.72 10.40 -4.44
CA GLU A 35 -3.98 10.61 -5.69
C GLU A 35 -3.10 11.87 -5.63
N ILE A 36 -3.65 12.99 -5.15
CA ILE A 36 -2.92 14.26 -5.00
C ILE A 36 -1.70 14.11 -4.09
N LEU A 37 -1.87 13.48 -2.92
CA LEU A 37 -0.77 13.29 -1.97
C LEU A 37 0.27 12.29 -2.50
N THR A 38 -0.18 11.22 -3.16
CA THR A 38 0.71 10.24 -3.80
C THR A 38 1.53 10.89 -4.90
N HIS A 39 0.90 11.64 -5.81
CA HIS A 39 1.62 12.35 -6.86
C HIS A 39 2.65 13.32 -6.27
N ALA A 40 2.26 14.11 -5.28
CA ALA A 40 3.14 15.06 -4.61
C ALA A 40 4.31 14.39 -3.86
N ALA A 41 4.14 13.14 -3.39
CA ALA A 41 5.19 12.39 -2.69
C ALA A 41 6.44 12.15 -3.54
N PHE A 42 6.29 11.96 -4.86
CA PHE A 42 7.42 11.78 -5.78
C PHE A 42 8.30 13.02 -5.92
N TYR A 43 7.76 14.21 -5.62
CA TYR A 43 8.48 15.49 -5.70
C TYR A 43 8.93 16.00 -4.33
N ALA A 44 8.08 15.84 -3.31
CA ALA A 44 8.32 16.38 -1.96
C ALA A 44 9.00 15.38 -1.00
N GLY A 45 8.99 14.10 -1.35
CA GLY A 45 9.52 12.99 -0.57
C GLY A 45 8.46 12.30 0.30
N TRP A 46 8.55 10.99 0.38
CA TRP A 46 7.62 10.11 1.10
C TRP A 46 7.48 10.40 2.60
N PRO A 47 8.54 10.76 3.36
CA PRO A 47 8.38 11.09 4.79
C PRO A 47 7.36 12.22 5.04
N LYS A 48 7.33 13.24 4.21
CA LYS A 48 6.36 14.34 4.30
C LYS A 48 4.96 13.90 3.87
N ALA A 49 4.89 13.08 2.82
CA ALA A 49 3.62 12.52 2.35
C ALA A 49 2.97 11.63 3.43
N TRP A 50 3.74 10.85 4.17
CA TRP A 50 3.22 10.03 5.27
C TRP A 50 2.53 10.82 6.36
N ALA A 51 3.12 11.94 6.77
CA ALA A 51 2.50 12.82 7.74
C ALA A 51 1.17 13.37 7.19
N ALA A 52 1.14 13.76 5.91
CA ALA A 52 -0.06 14.24 5.25
C ALA A 52 -1.13 13.13 5.10
N PHE A 53 -0.75 11.90 4.74
CA PHE A 53 -1.68 10.76 4.64
C PHE A 53 -2.34 10.41 5.98
N ARG A 54 -1.59 10.41 7.09
CA ARG A 54 -2.18 10.17 8.43
C ARG A 54 -3.29 11.17 8.72
N MET A 55 -3.05 12.46 8.49
CA MET A 55 -4.05 13.50 8.73
C MET A 55 -5.22 13.43 7.74
N ALA A 56 -4.94 13.14 6.47
CA ALA A 56 -5.99 12.94 5.47
C ALA A 56 -6.88 11.75 5.84
N LYS A 57 -6.30 10.63 6.31
CA LYS A 57 -7.05 9.48 6.81
C LYS A 57 -8.01 9.90 7.94
N GLU A 58 -7.55 10.62 8.96
CA GLU A 58 -8.42 11.12 10.03
C GLU A 58 -9.61 11.93 9.50
N VAL A 59 -9.35 12.81 8.53
CA VAL A 59 -10.39 13.70 7.98
C VAL A 59 -11.42 12.93 7.14
N TRP A 60 -10.99 11.96 6.32
CA TRP A 60 -11.90 11.25 5.41
C TRP A 60 -12.49 9.98 5.97
N THR A 61 -11.84 9.31 6.95
CA THR A 61 -12.33 8.03 7.52
C THR A 61 -12.87 8.16 8.95
N GLY A 62 -12.49 9.20 9.68
CA GLY A 62 -13.04 9.47 11.03
C GLY A 62 -12.45 8.62 12.16
N GLY A 63 -11.33 7.89 11.97
CA GLY A 63 -10.78 7.08 13.05
C GLY A 63 -9.51 6.28 12.75
N ASN A 64 -9.00 5.59 13.76
CA ASN A 64 -7.81 4.73 13.70
C ASN A 64 -8.08 3.42 12.96
N ALA A 65 -7.26 3.11 11.94
CA ALA A 65 -7.36 1.87 11.16
C ALA A 65 -6.68 0.66 11.82
N ASP A 66 -5.92 0.88 12.88
CA ASP A 66 -5.06 -0.17 13.46
C ASP A 66 -5.80 -1.21 14.31
N SER A 67 -7.15 -1.13 14.43
CA SER A 67 -7.96 -2.01 15.25
C SER A 67 -9.10 -2.74 14.50
N VAL A 68 -9.07 -2.81 13.18
CA VAL A 68 -10.10 -3.52 12.43
C VAL A 68 -9.76 -5.00 12.39
N ALA A 69 -10.14 -5.72 13.44
CA ALA A 69 -10.29 -7.16 13.40
C ALA A 69 -11.18 -7.55 12.19
N ALA A 70 -11.03 -8.76 11.65
CA ALA A 70 -11.67 -9.30 10.47
C ALA A 70 -13.14 -8.85 10.29
N GLY A 71 -13.34 -7.66 9.76
CA GLY A 71 -14.63 -7.09 9.35
C GLY A 71 -14.87 -7.35 7.87
N SER A 72 -16.04 -6.96 7.36
CA SER A 72 -16.32 -7.05 5.92
C SER A 72 -15.40 -6.13 5.12
N LEU A 73 -15.31 -6.40 3.80
CA LEU A 73 -14.59 -5.54 2.85
C LEU A 73 -15.03 -4.08 2.94
N GLU A 74 -16.33 -3.85 3.08
CA GLU A 74 -16.92 -2.51 3.19
C GLU A 74 -16.45 -1.80 4.47
N ALA A 75 -16.40 -2.52 5.59
CA ALA A 75 -15.91 -1.99 6.85
C ALA A 75 -14.43 -1.63 6.74
N TYR A 76 -13.60 -2.52 6.20
CA TYR A 76 -12.19 -2.25 5.96
C TYR A 76 -11.98 -1.07 5.02
N ALA A 77 -12.72 -1.00 3.92
CA ALA A 77 -12.64 0.08 2.95
C ALA A 77 -12.91 1.47 3.55
N GLN A 78 -13.64 1.57 4.67
CA GLN A 78 -13.82 2.83 5.39
C GLN A 78 -12.61 3.22 6.25
N THR A 79 -11.70 2.30 6.52
CA THR A 79 -10.54 2.55 7.40
C THR A 79 -9.30 3.03 6.66
N ILE A 80 -9.24 2.88 5.34
CA ILE A 80 -8.13 3.31 4.50
C ILE A 80 -8.52 4.48 3.59
N ILE A 81 -7.56 5.31 3.21
CA ILE A 81 -7.82 6.46 2.33
C ILE A 81 -7.83 6.04 0.85
N PHE A 82 -7.05 5.03 0.49
CA PHE A 82 -6.94 4.53 -0.88
C PHE A 82 -8.13 3.64 -1.24
N PRO A 83 -8.58 3.64 -2.50
CA PRO A 83 -9.63 2.72 -2.93
C PRO A 83 -9.15 1.28 -2.83
N VAL A 84 -10.02 0.36 -2.37
CA VAL A 84 -9.74 -1.08 -2.41
C VAL A 84 -9.72 -1.60 -3.85
N GLY A 85 -10.64 -1.12 -4.67
CA GLY A 85 -10.72 -1.48 -6.08
C GLY A 85 -11.57 -2.70 -6.36
N LYS A 86 -11.17 -3.47 -7.38
CA LYS A 86 -11.88 -4.65 -7.87
C LYS A 86 -11.13 -5.93 -7.49
N PRO A 87 -11.81 -7.10 -7.48
CA PRO A 87 -11.15 -8.40 -7.35
C PRO A 87 -9.97 -8.52 -8.33
N ASN A 88 -8.87 -9.07 -7.85
CA ASN A 88 -7.61 -9.20 -8.59
C ASN A 88 -7.61 -10.47 -9.47
N ASP A 89 -8.64 -10.63 -10.30
CA ASP A 89 -8.89 -11.86 -11.08
C ASP A 89 -7.76 -12.17 -12.06
N ALA A 90 -7.15 -11.14 -12.65
CA ALA A 90 -6.06 -11.31 -13.62
C ALA A 90 -4.82 -12.02 -13.03
N TYR A 91 -4.58 -11.83 -11.74
CA TYR A 91 -3.43 -12.41 -11.03
C TYR A 91 -3.84 -13.45 -9.98
N ALA A 92 -5.13 -13.81 -9.88
CA ALA A 92 -5.66 -14.71 -8.83
C ALA A 92 -4.87 -16.02 -8.70
N LYS A 93 -4.37 -16.59 -9.81
CA LYS A 93 -3.54 -17.81 -9.83
C LYS A 93 -2.20 -17.70 -9.08
N TYR A 94 -1.77 -16.49 -8.76
CA TYR A 94 -0.54 -16.20 -8.02
C TYR A 94 -0.79 -15.79 -6.57
N PHE A 95 -2.03 -15.95 -6.10
CA PHE A 95 -2.43 -15.61 -4.74
C PHE A 95 -3.14 -16.79 -4.08
N ILE A 96 -2.94 -16.94 -2.79
CA ILE A 96 -3.75 -17.79 -1.93
C ILE A 96 -4.70 -16.87 -1.17
N GLY A 97 -6.01 -17.09 -1.29
CA GLY A 97 -7.03 -16.18 -0.75
C GLY A 97 -7.40 -15.05 -1.70
N GLN A 98 -8.29 -14.17 -1.26
CA GLN A 98 -8.82 -13.09 -2.09
C GLN A 98 -8.00 -11.81 -1.94
N SER A 99 -7.68 -11.20 -3.07
CA SER A 99 -7.06 -9.87 -3.12
C SER A 99 -7.81 -8.95 -4.08
N TYR A 100 -7.57 -7.65 -3.95
CA TYR A 100 -8.18 -6.59 -4.75
C TYR A 100 -7.11 -5.62 -5.22
N THR A 101 -7.36 -4.96 -6.35
CA THR A 101 -6.43 -3.97 -6.91
C THR A 101 -7.16 -2.71 -7.34
N ALA A 102 -6.55 -1.57 -7.07
CA ALA A 102 -6.98 -0.27 -7.55
C ALA A 102 -5.79 0.50 -8.11
N PRO A 103 -5.78 0.88 -9.41
CA PRO A 103 -4.81 1.83 -9.92
C PRO A 103 -4.93 3.17 -9.17
N VAL A 104 -3.80 3.72 -8.72
CA VAL A 104 -3.71 5.04 -8.06
C VAL A 104 -3.00 6.04 -8.97
N VAL A 105 -1.93 5.60 -9.65
CA VAL A 105 -1.23 6.39 -10.66
C VAL A 105 -1.03 5.51 -11.88
N THR A 106 -1.47 5.99 -13.03
CA THR A 106 -1.38 5.27 -14.32
C THR A 106 -0.36 5.88 -15.27
N ASP A 107 -0.08 7.17 -15.11
CA ASP A 107 0.88 7.90 -15.95
C ASP A 107 2.22 8.06 -15.22
N GLY A 108 3.31 7.77 -15.89
CA GLY A 108 4.66 7.82 -15.33
C GLY A 108 5.03 6.53 -14.59
N VAL A 109 5.33 6.62 -13.29
CA VAL A 109 5.62 5.44 -12.46
C VAL A 109 4.30 4.85 -11.98
N PRO A 110 3.93 3.63 -12.40
CA PRO A 110 2.68 3.01 -11.99
C PRO A 110 2.63 2.78 -10.48
N VAL A 111 1.49 3.13 -9.87
CA VAL A 111 1.20 2.86 -8.46
C VAL A 111 -0.15 2.18 -8.37
N VAL A 112 -0.18 1.01 -7.73
CA VAL A 112 -1.40 0.23 -7.53
C VAL A 112 -1.59 -0.01 -6.04
N ASN A 113 -2.78 0.27 -5.51
CA ASN A 113 -3.15 -0.23 -4.19
C ASN A 113 -3.53 -1.69 -4.31
N VAL A 114 -2.83 -2.56 -3.59
CA VAL A 114 -3.15 -3.99 -3.47
C VAL A 114 -3.69 -4.23 -2.07
N THR A 115 -4.90 -4.77 -2.00
CA THR A 115 -5.57 -5.11 -0.74
C THR A 115 -5.73 -6.62 -0.63
N PHE A 116 -5.41 -7.17 0.53
CA PHE A 116 -5.44 -8.59 0.85
C PHE A 116 -6.48 -8.84 1.95
N GLU A 117 -7.34 -9.82 1.77
CA GLU A 117 -8.17 -10.35 2.87
C GLU A 117 -7.31 -11.01 3.94
N PRO A 118 -7.82 -11.15 5.19
CA PRO A 118 -7.13 -11.91 6.22
C PRO A 118 -6.69 -13.29 5.71
N GLY A 119 -5.41 -13.61 5.89
CA GLY A 119 -4.82 -14.85 5.41
C GLY A 119 -4.39 -14.87 3.94
N CYS A 120 -4.76 -13.88 3.15
CA CYS A 120 -4.38 -13.79 1.75
C CYS A 120 -2.91 -13.41 1.59
N ARG A 121 -2.21 -14.09 0.70
CA ARG A 121 -0.80 -13.86 0.37
C ARG A 121 -0.50 -14.15 -1.08
N ASN A 122 0.50 -13.48 -1.65
CA ASN A 122 0.96 -13.83 -2.99
C ASN A 122 2.00 -14.97 -2.95
N ASN A 123 2.27 -15.54 -4.09
CA ASN A 123 3.33 -16.54 -4.27
C ASN A 123 4.71 -15.89 -4.07
N TRP A 124 5.70 -16.70 -3.81
CA TRP A 124 7.09 -16.30 -4.01
C TRP A 124 7.26 -15.75 -5.41
N HIS A 125 7.97 -14.64 -5.54
CA HIS A 125 8.23 -14.02 -6.83
C HIS A 125 9.50 -13.19 -6.81
N VAL A 126 9.94 -12.79 -8.01
CA VAL A 126 11.14 -11.96 -8.22
C VAL A 126 10.81 -10.88 -9.22
N HIS A 127 11.11 -9.64 -8.88
CA HIS A 127 11.14 -8.53 -9.84
C HIS A 127 12.50 -8.54 -10.53
N LYS A 128 12.53 -8.79 -11.83
CA LYS A 128 13.75 -8.84 -12.64
C LYS A 128 13.94 -7.51 -13.37
N ALA A 129 15.18 -7.08 -13.48
CA ALA A 129 15.61 -5.99 -14.33
C ALA A 129 17.10 -6.17 -14.68
N THR A 130 17.53 -5.64 -15.82
CA THR A 130 18.96 -5.63 -16.18
C THR A 130 19.71 -4.46 -15.57
N LYS A 131 18.98 -3.41 -15.19
CA LYS A 131 19.52 -2.23 -14.48
C LYS A 131 18.38 -1.54 -13.73
N GLY A 132 18.61 -1.12 -12.49
CA GLY A 132 17.56 -0.57 -11.63
C GLY A 132 16.48 -1.60 -11.32
N GLY A 133 15.23 -1.21 -11.34
CA GLY A 133 14.09 -2.10 -11.12
C GLY A 133 13.88 -2.53 -9.68
N GLY A 134 12.98 -3.47 -9.47
CA GLY A 134 12.50 -3.91 -8.17
C GLY A 134 11.15 -3.31 -7.84
N GLN A 135 10.76 -3.34 -6.58
CA GLN A 135 9.48 -2.83 -6.11
C GLN A 135 9.64 -2.09 -4.79
N THR A 136 8.87 -1.03 -4.60
CA THR A 136 8.69 -0.41 -3.30
C THR A 136 7.27 -0.69 -2.82
N LEU A 137 7.14 -1.21 -1.61
CA LEU A 137 5.87 -1.35 -0.91
C LEU A 137 5.73 -0.22 0.08
N VAL A 138 4.54 0.35 0.15
CA VAL A 138 4.19 1.40 1.08
C VAL A 138 2.87 1.02 1.75
N CYS A 139 2.92 0.64 3.03
CA CYS A 139 1.76 0.11 3.75
C CYS A 139 0.78 1.22 4.10
N VAL A 140 -0.49 1.06 3.72
CA VAL A 140 -1.53 2.09 3.86
C VAL A 140 -2.68 1.69 4.76
N GLY A 141 -2.76 0.42 5.17
CA GLY A 141 -3.79 -0.03 6.10
C GLY A 141 -3.65 -1.47 6.53
N GLY A 142 -4.15 -1.78 7.72
CA GLY A 142 -4.13 -3.11 8.29
C GLY A 142 -2.74 -3.59 8.70
N ARG A 143 -2.60 -4.91 8.82
CA ARG A 143 -1.39 -5.60 9.25
C ARG A 143 -1.05 -6.74 8.29
N GLY A 144 0.21 -6.82 7.87
CA GLY A 144 0.68 -7.83 6.94
C GLY A 144 2.12 -8.20 7.16
N TYR A 145 2.66 -8.98 6.24
CA TYR A 145 4.02 -9.47 6.30
C TYR A 145 4.72 -9.35 4.94
N TYR A 146 6.03 -9.18 5.02
CA TYR A 146 6.97 -9.31 3.92
C TYR A 146 8.07 -10.28 4.34
N GLN A 147 8.51 -11.14 3.43
CA GLN A 147 9.62 -12.05 3.69
C GLN A 147 10.48 -12.22 2.46
N GLU A 148 11.78 -12.07 2.62
CA GLU A 148 12.78 -12.53 1.64
C GLU A 148 13.08 -14.02 1.85
N TRP A 149 13.38 -14.71 0.76
CA TRP A 149 13.76 -16.11 0.82
C TRP A 149 14.96 -16.33 1.74
N GLY A 150 14.79 -17.26 2.69
CA GLY A 150 15.82 -17.61 3.68
C GLY A 150 16.00 -16.63 4.82
N LYS A 151 15.11 -15.61 4.95
CA LYS A 151 15.09 -14.68 6.09
C LYS A 151 13.81 -14.83 6.90
N GLU A 152 13.81 -14.28 8.11
CA GLU A 152 12.61 -14.19 8.94
C GLU A 152 11.60 -13.21 8.33
N PRO A 153 10.30 -13.47 8.48
CA PRO A 153 9.26 -12.55 8.04
C PRO A 153 9.29 -11.24 8.84
N VAL A 154 9.05 -10.14 8.17
CA VAL A 154 8.94 -8.81 8.77
C VAL A 154 7.46 -8.44 8.81
N GLU A 155 6.96 -8.13 10.00
CA GLU A 155 5.60 -7.61 10.18
C GLU A 155 5.53 -6.16 9.69
N LEU A 156 4.44 -5.83 9.00
CA LEU A 156 4.22 -4.53 8.37
C LEU A 156 2.92 -3.90 8.87
N HIS A 157 2.99 -2.63 9.20
CA HIS A 157 1.87 -1.80 9.63
C HIS A 157 1.69 -0.59 8.71
N SER A 158 0.55 0.07 8.82
CA SER A 158 0.31 1.33 8.11
C SER A 158 1.39 2.37 8.44
N GLY A 159 2.08 2.87 7.42
CA GLY A 159 3.19 3.80 7.53
C GLY A 159 4.56 3.17 7.25
N ASP A 160 4.67 1.84 7.27
CA ASP A 160 5.92 1.16 6.92
C ASP A 160 6.15 1.18 5.41
N ALA A 161 7.41 1.21 5.03
CA ALA A 161 7.82 1.11 3.63
C ALA A 161 9.01 0.18 3.48
N ILE A 162 8.98 -0.65 2.44
CA ILE A 162 10.06 -1.57 2.09
C ILE A 162 10.47 -1.34 0.64
N ASN A 163 11.77 -1.18 0.43
CA ASN A 163 12.35 -1.22 -0.90
C ASN A 163 12.90 -2.62 -1.17
N ILE A 164 12.42 -3.24 -2.23
CA ILE A 164 12.77 -4.60 -2.66
C ILE A 164 13.61 -4.48 -3.94
N PRO A 165 14.92 -4.70 -3.86
CA PRO A 165 15.78 -4.65 -5.05
C PRO A 165 15.40 -5.70 -6.09
N ALA A 166 15.72 -5.42 -7.36
CA ALA A 166 15.58 -6.42 -8.41
C ALA A 166 16.41 -7.67 -8.08
N GLY A 167 15.88 -8.85 -8.41
CA GLY A 167 16.51 -10.15 -8.16
C GLY A 167 16.23 -10.76 -6.77
N VAL A 168 15.61 -10.04 -5.86
CA VAL A 168 15.26 -10.57 -4.53
C VAL A 168 14.00 -11.44 -4.64
N LYS A 169 14.12 -12.74 -4.26
CA LYS A 169 12.97 -13.63 -4.13
C LYS A 169 12.25 -13.34 -2.81
N HIS A 170 10.97 -13.02 -2.90
CA HIS A 170 10.17 -12.59 -1.75
C HIS A 170 8.68 -12.90 -1.94
N TRP A 171 7.93 -12.74 -0.87
CA TRP A 171 6.47 -12.69 -0.87
C TRP A 171 5.98 -11.62 0.11
N HIS A 172 4.73 -11.22 -0.02
CA HIS A 172 4.01 -10.37 0.93
C HIS A 172 2.52 -10.70 0.95
N GLY A 173 1.85 -10.32 2.04
CA GLY A 173 0.43 -10.61 2.22
C GLY A 173 -0.10 -10.13 3.56
N ALA A 174 -1.37 -10.36 3.79
CA ALA A 174 -2.06 -10.04 5.03
C ALA A 174 -1.60 -10.94 6.18
N ALA A 175 -1.78 -10.48 7.41
CA ALA A 175 -1.73 -11.36 8.57
C ALA A 175 -2.94 -12.30 8.61
N PRO A 176 -2.89 -13.42 9.36
CA PRO A 176 -4.00 -14.38 9.39
C PRO A 176 -5.34 -13.80 9.85
N ASP A 177 -5.30 -12.76 10.67
CA ASP A 177 -6.45 -12.15 11.36
C ASP A 177 -6.70 -10.69 10.99
N SER A 178 -5.99 -10.15 9.99
CA SER A 178 -6.10 -8.73 9.60
C SER A 178 -6.15 -8.56 8.09
N TRP A 179 -6.96 -7.62 7.64
CA TRP A 179 -6.81 -7.03 6.32
C TRP A 179 -5.44 -6.35 6.19
N PHE A 180 -4.96 -6.26 4.98
CA PHE A 180 -3.70 -5.55 4.68
C PHE A 180 -3.79 -4.84 3.33
N SER A 181 -3.31 -3.61 3.27
CA SER A 181 -3.20 -2.87 2.01
C SER A 181 -1.85 -2.17 1.91
N HIS A 182 -1.27 -2.24 0.74
CA HIS A 182 -0.06 -1.49 0.41
C HIS A 182 -0.13 -0.92 -1.00
N LEU A 183 0.56 0.18 -1.22
CA LEU A 183 0.89 0.63 -2.56
C LEU A 183 2.04 -0.23 -3.09
N ALA A 184 1.83 -0.81 -4.26
CA ALA A 184 2.87 -1.44 -5.06
C ALA A 184 3.38 -0.41 -6.07
N ILE A 185 4.63 -0.03 -5.95
CA ILE A 185 5.30 0.95 -6.80
C ILE A 185 6.40 0.22 -7.56
N GLU A 186 6.26 0.12 -8.86
CA GLU A 186 7.31 -0.46 -9.70
C GLU A 186 8.48 0.52 -9.80
N VAL A 187 9.67 0.08 -9.35
CA VAL A 187 10.88 0.91 -9.46
C VAL A 187 11.31 0.94 -10.92
N PRO A 188 11.55 2.14 -11.50
CA PRO A 188 12.01 2.24 -12.88
C PRO A 188 13.30 1.46 -13.14
N GLY A 189 13.31 0.70 -14.24
CA GLY A 189 14.45 -0.13 -14.61
C GLY A 189 14.39 -0.57 -16.08
N GLU A 190 15.47 -1.18 -16.55
CA GLU A 190 15.58 -1.71 -17.90
C GLU A 190 15.16 -3.18 -17.93
N ASN A 191 14.30 -3.56 -18.88
CA ASN A 191 13.77 -4.91 -19.06
C ASN A 191 13.05 -5.46 -17.80
N ASN A 192 12.24 -4.61 -17.17
CA ASN A 192 11.46 -5.00 -15.99
C ASN A 192 10.49 -6.15 -16.31
N SER A 193 10.46 -7.15 -15.45
CA SER A 193 9.49 -8.25 -15.49
C SER A 193 9.32 -8.86 -14.11
N THR A 194 8.16 -9.50 -13.88
CA THR A 194 7.92 -10.27 -12.64
C THR A 194 7.91 -11.77 -12.98
N GLU A 195 8.74 -12.52 -12.29
CA GLU A 195 8.73 -13.99 -12.33
C GLU A 195 7.98 -14.52 -11.12
N TRP A 196 6.86 -15.18 -11.36
CA TRP A 196 6.07 -15.84 -10.33
C TRP A 196 6.59 -17.26 -10.12
N LEU A 197 6.77 -17.62 -8.86
CA LEU A 197 7.32 -18.89 -8.42
C LEU A 197 6.26 -19.70 -7.64
N GLU A 198 6.72 -20.61 -6.77
CA GLU A 198 5.88 -21.49 -5.98
C GLU A 198 5.01 -20.71 -4.96
N PRO A 199 3.86 -21.26 -4.59
CA PRO A 199 3.03 -20.72 -3.50
C PRO A 199 3.78 -20.73 -2.16
N VAL A 200 3.46 -19.75 -1.31
CA VAL A 200 3.85 -19.79 0.11
C VAL A 200 2.98 -20.81 0.82
N GLY A 201 3.58 -21.93 1.23
CA GLY A 201 2.87 -23.04 1.86
C GLY A 201 2.22 -22.66 3.20
N ASP A 202 1.16 -23.39 3.57
CA ASP A 202 0.45 -23.14 4.83
C ASP A 202 1.34 -23.35 6.06
N GLU A 203 2.28 -24.30 6.00
CA GLU A 203 3.26 -24.56 7.08
C GLU A 203 4.21 -23.36 7.29
N GLU A 204 4.64 -22.71 6.21
CA GLU A 204 5.47 -21.51 6.26
C GLU A 204 4.66 -20.33 6.84
N TYR A 205 3.46 -20.14 6.29
CA TYR A 205 2.58 -19.06 6.69
C TYR A 205 2.08 -19.20 8.14
N ALA A 206 1.86 -20.43 8.63
CA ALA A 206 1.44 -20.69 10.02
C ALA A 206 2.52 -20.33 11.08
N LYS A 207 3.76 -20.07 10.67
CA LYS A 207 4.83 -19.60 11.57
C LYS A 207 4.73 -18.11 11.90
N LEU A 208 3.90 -17.37 11.17
CA LEU A 208 3.63 -15.96 11.47
C LEU A 208 2.92 -15.82 12.82
N LYS A 209 3.29 -14.80 13.59
CA LYS A 209 2.78 -14.56 14.95
C LYS A 209 1.63 -13.56 14.95
#